data_611db5e7971e6b5410c8fa4997873e92
#
_entry.id   611db5e7971e6b5410c8fa4997873e92
#
_cell.length_a   1.000
_cell.length_b   1.000
_cell.length_c   1.000
_cell.angle_alpha   90.00
_cell.angle_beta   90.00
_cell.angle_gamma   90.00
#
_symmetry.space_group_name_H-M   'P 1'
#
loop_
_entity.id
_entity.type
_entity.pdbx_description
1 polymer ?
#
loop_
_entity_poly.entity_id
_entity_poly.type
_entity_poly.pdbx_seq_one_letter_code
_entity_poly.pdbx_strand_id
1 'polypeptide(L)'
;MSCKNKVRGYKKYKCSNDKCDNIKIIPHTCKSKLCSSCGKKATATWIAKQNNILPNTEWQHITFTMPSELWDLFWLNRDLLNQITKLAADCIINLAGKLNVVPAIFTALHTFGRDLKRNAHVHLSTTRIGLHKNLKKT
;
A
#
# COMPACT_ATOMS: atom_id res chain seq x y z
N MET A 1 -4.48 -14.52 -19.41
CA MET A 1 -3.57 -13.36 -19.57
C MET A 1 -2.23 -13.83 -20.11
N SER A 2 -1.78 -13.32 -21.26
CA SER A 2 -0.56 -13.73 -21.96
C SER A 2 0.67 -12.90 -21.55
N CYS A 3 0.97 -12.82 -20.26
CA CYS A 3 2.18 -12.12 -19.78
C CYS A 3 3.43 -12.92 -20.14
N LYS A 4 4.46 -12.22 -20.65
CA LYS A 4 5.72 -12.81 -21.12
C LYS A 4 5.56 -13.78 -22.32
N ASN A 5 4.42 -13.75 -23.02
CA ASN A 5 4.20 -14.56 -24.21
C ASN A 5 4.88 -13.91 -25.43
N LYS A 6 5.31 -14.73 -26.40
CA LYS A 6 5.92 -14.30 -27.68
C LYS A 6 5.04 -13.31 -28.46
N VAL A 7 3.70 -13.43 -28.36
CA VAL A 7 2.71 -12.53 -29.00
C VAL A 7 2.87 -11.07 -28.56
N ARG A 8 3.39 -10.79 -27.34
CA ARG A 8 3.63 -9.43 -26.84
C ARG A 8 4.99 -8.87 -27.26
N GLY A 9 5.78 -9.63 -27.98
CA GLY A 9 7.12 -9.25 -28.38
C GLY A 9 8.14 -9.34 -27.23
N TYR A 10 9.38 -8.99 -27.56
CA TYR A 10 10.51 -9.04 -26.64
C TYR A 10 11.55 -7.98 -27.02
N LYS A 11 12.44 -7.66 -26.09
CA LYS A 11 13.66 -6.92 -26.35
C LYS A 11 14.83 -7.90 -26.45
N LYS A 12 15.63 -7.77 -27.51
CA LYS A 12 16.84 -8.54 -27.74
C LYS A 12 18.06 -7.64 -27.47
N TYR A 13 18.89 -8.06 -26.54
CA TYR A 13 20.15 -7.40 -26.22
C TYR A 13 21.29 -8.27 -26.74
N LYS A 14 22.24 -7.69 -27.49
CA LYS A 14 23.47 -8.32 -27.92
C LYS A 14 24.64 -7.67 -27.20
N CYS A 15 25.62 -8.45 -26.81
CA CYS A 15 26.87 -7.91 -26.25
C CYS A 15 27.53 -6.97 -27.24
N SER A 16 28.06 -5.84 -26.79
CA SER A 16 28.79 -4.88 -27.63
C SER A 16 30.23 -5.30 -27.94
N ASN A 17 30.73 -6.34 -27.28
CA ASN A 17 32.05 -6.89 -27.54
C ASN A 17 31.97 -7.83 -28.75
N ASP A 18 32.72 -7.57 -29.81
CA ASP A 18 32.73 -8.35 -31.07
C ASP A 18 33.14 -9.82 -30.88
N LYS A 19 33.87 -10.13 -29.83
CA LYS A 19 34.28 -11.50 -29.45
C LYS A 19 33.24 -12.22 -28.55
N CYS A 20 32.06 -11.64 -28.33
CA CYS A 20 31.05 -12.17 -27.44
C CYS A 20 29.73 -12.40 -28.18
N ASP A 21 29.31 -13.64 -28.31
CA ASP A 21 28.04 -14.02 -28.95
C ASP A 21 26.84 -14.05 -27.99
N ASN A 22 26.98 -13.50 -26.80
CA ASN A 22 25.93 -13.50 -25.82
C ASN A 22 24.72 -12.66 -26.25
N ILE A 23 23.56 -13.31 -26.30
CA ILE A 23 22.27 -12.68 -26.58
C ILE A 23 21.33 -12.90 -25.40
N LYS A 24 20.74 -11.81 -24.91
CA LYS A 24 19.71 -11.85 -23.87
C LYS A 24 18.37 -11.42 -24.44
N ILE A 25 17.37 -12.27 -24.31
CA ILE A 25 15.99 -11.99 -24.72
C ILE A 25 15.15 -11.70 -23.48
N ILE A 26 14.51 -10.54 -23.44
CA ILE A 26 13.62 -10.12 -22.35
C ILE A 26 12.20 -9.93 -22.91
N PRO A 27 11.26 -10.84 -22.61
CA PRO A 27 9.88 -10.71 -23.09
C PRO A 27 9.18 -9.52 -22.45
N HIS A 28 8.27 -8.89 -23.22
CA HIS A 28 7.43 -7.81 -22.71
C HIS A 28 6.47 -8.32 -21.65
N THR A 29 6.23 -7.51 -20.61
CA THR A 29 5.33 -7.80 -19.50
C THR A 29 4.03 -7.01 -19.64
N CYS A 30 2.92 -7.53 -19.10
CA CYS A 30 1.62 -6.88 -19.20
C CYS A 30 1.46 -5.71 -18.21
N LYS A 31 2.30 -5.61 -17.19
CA LYS A 31 2.26 -4.63 -16.09
C LYS A 31 0.90 -4.59 -15.33
N SER A 32 0.04 -5.57 -15.57
CA SER A 32 -1.27 -5.64 -14.90
C SER A 32 -1.13 -6.06 -13.44
N LYS A 33 -1.88 -5.41 -12.56
CA LYS A 33 -1.98 -5.78 -11.13
C LYS A 33 -2.58 -7.17 -10.92
N LEU A 34 -3.46 -7.61 -11.83
CA LEU A 34 -4.11 -8.93 -11.80
C LEU A 34 -3.22 -10.06 -12.35
N CYS A 35 -2.07 -9.74 -12.89
CA CYS A 35 -1.14 -10.74 -13.39
C CYS A 35 -0.33 -11.35 -12.25
N SER A 36 -0.34 -12.68 -12.11
CA SER A 36 0.41 -13.41 -11.09
C SER A 36 1.92 -13.09 -11.06
N SER A 37 2.52 -12.81 -12.24
CA SER A 37 3.94 -12.44 -12.34
C SER A 37 4.17 -10.94 -12.07
N CYS A 38 3.40 -10.05 -12.74
CA CYS A 38 3.60 -8.60 -12.63
C CYS A 38 3.06 -8.05 -11.31
N GLY A 39 1.91 -8.53 -10.86
CA GLY A 39 1.31 -8.15 -9.58
C GLY A 39 2.20 -8.56 -8.41
N LYS A 40 2.67 -9.82 -8.39
CA LYS A 40 3.60 -10.30 -7.35
C LYS A 40 4.85 -9.43 -7.27
N LYS A 41 5.47 -9.09 -8.42
CA LYS A 41 6.65 -8.22 -8.45
C LYS A 41 6.33 -6.82 -7.91
N ALA A 42 5.21 -6.23 -8.32
CA ALA A 42 4.79 -4.91 -7.85
C ALA A 42 4.57 -4.90 -6.33
N THR A 43 3.89 -5.93 -5.80
CA THR A 43 3.66 -6.10 -4.36
C THR A 43 4.97 -6.27 -3.60
N ALA A 44 5.88 -7.13 -4.08
CA ALA A 44 7.19 -7.33 -3.43
C ALA A 44 8.02 -6.03 -3.39
N THR A 45 8.02 -5.27 -4.49
CA THR A 45 8.70 -3.96 -4.55
C THR A 45 8.07 -2.96 -3.57
N TRP A 46 6.73 -2.96 -3.46
CA TRP A 46 6.03 -2.11 -2.51
C TRP A 46 6.35 -2.49 -1.06
N ILE A 47 6.29 -3.78 -0.72
CA ILE A 47 6.66 -4.28 0.62
C ILE A 47 8.08 -3.87 0.99
N ALA A 48 9.05 -4.06 0.09
CA ALA A 48 10.44 -3.68 0.33
C ALA A 48 10.59 -2.17 0.63
N LYS A 49 9.84 -1.31 -0.10
CA LYS A 49 9.80 0.12 0.18
C LYS A 49 9.22 0.43 1.55
N GLN A 50 8.11 -0.24 1.92
CA GLN A 50 7.49 -0.03 3.24
C GLN A 50 8.43 -0.45 4.38
N ASN A 51 9.10 -1.58 4.26
CA ASN A 51 10.06 -2.05 5.26
C ASN A 51 11.22 -1.07 5.50
N ASN A 52 11.57 -0.26 4.50
CA ASN A 52 12.61 0.77 4.65
C ASN A 52 12.10 2.06 5.31
N ILE A 53 10.79 2.29 5.32
CA ILE A 53 10.18 3.52 5.84
C ILE A 53 9.57 3.28 7.22
N LEU A 54 8.94 2.13 7.41
CA LEU A 54 8.24 1.80 8.64
C LEU A 54 9.23 1.36 9.72
N PRO A 55 9.11 1.86 10.96
CA PRO A 55 9.99 1.47 12.05
C PRO A 55 9.79 0.00 12.41
N ASN A 56 10.91 -0.69 12.69
CA ASN A 56 10.89 -2.06 13.18
C ASN A 56 10.53 -2.09 14.68
N THR A 57 9.25 -2.13 14.97
CA THR A 57 8.71 -2.11 16.33
C THR A 57 7.36 -2.86 16.36
N GLU A 58 6.78 -3.01 17.54
CA GLU A 58 5.44 -3.57 17.68
C GLU A 58 4.37 -2.64 17.14
N TRP A 59 3.40 -3.22 16.43
CA TRP A 59 2.28 -2.53 15.83
C TRP A 59 0.97 -2.98 16.44
N GLN A 60 0.06 -2.04 16.64
CA GLN A 60 -1.33 -2.28 17.00
C GLN A 60 -2.21 -2.07 15.78
N HIS A 61 -3.07 -3.05 15.49
CA HIS A 61 -4.09 -2.95 14.44
C HIS A 61 -5.42 -2.45 15.01
N ILE A 62 -6.03 -1.48 14.34
CA ILE A 62 -7.30 -0.86 14.71
C ILE A 62 -8.18 -0.82 13.45
N THR A 63 -9.44 -1.18 13.56
CA THR A 63 -10.38 -1.07 12.46
C THR A 63 -11.44 -0.02 12.80
N PHE A 64 -11.55 1.00 11.95
CA PHE A 64 -12.63 2.00 12.02
C PHE A 64 -13.72 1.59 11.04
N THR A 65 -14.91 1.30 11.57
CA THR A 65 -16.07 0.92 10.76
C THR A 65 -17.05 2.08 10.69
N MET A 66 -17.78 2.14 9.57
CA MET A 66 -18.85 3.12 9.38
C MET A 66 -20.21 2.44 9.61
N PRO A 67 -21.18 3.12 10.25
CA PRO A 67 -22.55 2.65 10.31
C PRO A 67 -23.12 2.35 8.92
N SER A 68 -23.93 1.30 8.80
CA SER A 68 -24.51 0.85 7.53
C SER A 68 -25.32 1.95 6.83
N GLU A 69 -25.96 2.82 7.59
CA GLU A 69 -26.77 3.94 7.14
C GLU A 69 -25.96 4.96 6.33
N LEU A 70 -24.64 5.00 6.54
CA LEU A 70 -23.75 5.90 5.82
C LEU A 70 -23.10 5.27 4.59
N TRP A 71 -23.25 3.97 4.35
CA TRP A 71 -22.55 3.30 3.24
C TRP A 71 -22.92 3.85 1.88
N ASP A 72 -24.21 4.15 1.65
CA ASP A 72 -24.66 4.74 0.39
C ASP A 72 -24.14 6.16 0.21
N LEU A 73 -24.03 6.95 1.28
CA LEU A 73 -23.42 8.27 1.24
C LEU A 73 -21.98 8.21 0.70
N PHE A 74 -21.16 7.29 1.24
CA PHE A 74 -19.77 7.11 0.78
C PHE A 74 -19.68 6.51 -0.62
N TRP A 75 -20.67 5.72 -1.02
CA TRP A 75 -20.71 5.16 -2.36
C TRP A 75 -21.03 6.20 -3.42
N LEU A 76 -21.96 7.08 -3.14
CA LEU A 76 -22.37 8.17 -4.03
C LEU A 76 -21.35 9.30 -4.05
N ASN A 77 -20.63 9.52 -2.96
CA ASN A 77 -19.65 10.59 -2.79
C ASN A 77 -18.25 10.01 -2.54
N ARG A 78 -17.64 9.48 -3.59
CA ARG A 78 -16.36 8.75 -3.51
C ARG A 78 -15.22 9.57 -2.91
N ASP A 79 -15.24 10.88 -3.04
CA ASP A 79 -14.22 11.77 -2.48
C ASP A 79 -14.17 11.73 -0.95
N LEU A 80 -15.29 11.41 -0.30
CA LEU A 80 -15.36 11.23 1.15
C LEU A 80 -14.51 10.04 1.63
N LEU A 81 -14.29 9.02 0.78
CA LEU A 81 -13.49 7.85 1.13
C LEU A 81 -12.03 8.21 1.47
N ASN A 82 -11.48 9.23 0.84
CA ASN A 82 -10.14 9.72 1.16
C ASN A 82 -10.12 10.45 2.53
N GLN A 83 -11.22 11.10 2.88
CA GLN A 83 -11.34 11.85 4.14
C GLN A 83 -11.44 10.91 5.34
N ILE A 84 -12.13 9.77 5.24
CA ILE A 84 -12.23 8.83 6.39
C ILE A 84 -10.89 8.22 6.77
N THR A 85 -9.98 7.99 5.82
CA THR A 85 -8.62 7.51 6.13
C THR A 85 -7.83 8.56 6.90
N LYS A 86 -7.94 9.83 6.51
CA LYS A 86 -7.33 10.94 7.21
C LYS A 86 -7.92 11.11 8.61
N LEU A 87 -9.25 11.09 8.75
CA LEU A 87 -9.92 11.20 10.04
C LEU A 87 -9.49 10.08 11.01
N ALA A 88 -9.40 8.84 10.53
CA ALA A 88 -8.91 7.72 11.34
C ALA A 88 -7.48 7.96 11.85
N ALA A 89 -6.58 8.46 10.99
CA ALA A 89 -5.22 8.81 11.39
C ALA A 89 -5.20 9.97 12.38
N ASP A 90 -5.98 11.03 12.14
CA ASP A 90 -6.08 12.21 13.00
C ASP A 90 -6.60 11.85 14.41
N CYS A 91 -7.53 10.91 14.53
CA CYS A 91 -7.98 10.40 15.83
C CYS A 91 -6.80 9.85 16.64
N ILE A 92 -5.96 9.01 16.05
CA ILE A 92 -4.81 8.42 16.75
C ILE A 92 -3.74 9.49 17.04
N ILE A 93 -3.45 10.39 16.09
CA ILE A 93 -2.50 11.48 16.27
C ILE A 93 -2.93 12.39 17.43
N ASN A 94 -4.21 12.74 17.52
CA ASN A 94 -4.73 13.58 18.58
C ASN A 94 -4.65 12.90 19.97
N LEU A 95 -4.95 11.58 20.02
CA LEU A 95 -4.79 10.81 21.26
C LEU A 95 -3.34 10.74 21.70
N ALA A 96 -2.45 10.40 20.78
CA ALA A 96 -0.99 10.34 21.04
C ALA A 96 -0.42 11.73 21.42
N GLY A 97 -0.98 12.79 20.83
CA GLY A 97 -0.62 14.17 21.13
C GLY A 97 -0.85 14.55 22.60
N LYS A 98 -1.88 13.99 23.24
CA LYS A 98 -2.14 14.18 24.70
C LYS A 98 -1.02 13.57 25.56
N LEU A 99 -0.35 12.54 25.07
CA LEU A 99 0.81 11.89 25.71
C LEU A 99 2.13 12.49 25.25
N ASN A 100 2.12 13.55 24.46
CA ASN A 100 3.28 14.21 23.88
C ASN A 100 4.18 13.30 23.03
N VAL A 101 3.59 12.29 22.37
CA VAL A 101 4.27 11.34 21.49
C VAL A 101 3.77 11.42 20.05
N VAL A 102 4.60 11.00 19.11
CA VAL A 102 4.27 10.91 17.68
C VAL A 102 4.41 9.45 17.26
N PRO A 103 3.31 8.74 16.99
CA PRO A 103 3.33 7.38 16.50
C PRO A 103 3.60 7.35 14.98
N ALA A 104 4.12 6.24 14.47
CA ALA A 104 4.02 5.94 13.04
C ALA A 104 2.64 5.31 12.77
N ILE A 105 2.02 5.71 11.65
CA ILE A 105 0.67 5.26 11.29
C ILE A 105 0.67 4.83 9.83
N PHE A 106 0.02 3.70 9.57
CA PHE A 106 -0.29 3.20 8.25
C PHE A 106 -1.78 2.93 8.14
N THR A 107 -2.44 3.42 7.09
CA THR A 107 -3.87 3.24 6.85
C THR A 107 -4.13 2.53 5.52
N ALA A 108 -5.15 1.69 5.49
CA ALA A 108 -5.65 1.04 4.29
C ALA A 108 -7.18 1.13 4.26
N LEU A 109 -7.72 1.75 3.20
CA LEU A 109 -9.16 1.83 2.97
C LEU A 109 -9.66 0.53 2.36
N HIS A 110 -10.71 -0.03 2.95
CA HIS A 110 -11.50 -1.11 2.38
C HIS A 110 -12.92 -0.60 2.12
N THR A 111 -13.50 -0.98 0.97
CA THR A 111 -14.83 -0.52 0.55
C THR A 111 -15.86 -1.64 0.47
N PHE A 112 -15.44 -2.89 0.72
CA PHE A 112 -16.27 -4.08 0.69
C PHE A 112 -15.99 -4.96 1.91
N GLY A 113 -17.05 -5.54 2.45
CA GLY A 113 -16.98 -6.58 3.47
C GLY A 113 -16.55 -7.94 2.91
N ARG A 114 -16.44 -8.93 3.78
CA ARG A 114 -16.08 -10.31 3.41
C ARG A 114 -17.11 -10.95 2.49
N ASP A 115 -18.37 -10.56 2.60
CA ASP A 115 -19.50 -10.97 1.77
C ASP A 115 -19.61 -10.18 0.45
N LEU A 116 -18.61 -9.37 0.13
CA LEU A 116 -18.54 -8.47 -1.03
C LEU A 116 -19.64 -7.40 -1.06
N LYS A 117 -20.40 -7.22 0.02
CA LYS A 117 -21.29 -6.08 0.16
C LYS A 117 -20.51 -4.82 0.44
N ARG A 118 -21.09 -3.67 0.10
CA ARG A 118 -20.53 -2.36 0.40
C ARG A 118 -20.32 -2.24 1.91
N ASN A 119 -19.12 -1.87 2.31
CA ASN A 119 -18.77 -1.64 3.70
C ASN A 119 -17.51 -0.80 3.73
N ALA A 120 -17.66 0.51 3.83
CA ALA A 120 -16.53 1.41 3.93
C ALA A 120 -15.93 1.32 5.34
N HIS A 121 -14.68 0.89 5.43
CA HIS A 121 -13.96 0.80 6.69
C HIS A 121 -12.47 1.04 6.48
N VAL A 122 -11.79 1.49 7.51
CA VAL A 122 -10.37 1.79 7.49
C VAL A 122 -9.63 0.83 8.42
N HIS A 123 -8.72 0.08 7.87
CA HIS A 123 -7.70 -0.61 8.64
C HIS A 123 -6.56 0.36 8.93
N LEU A 124 -6.25 0.56 10.19
CA LEU A 124 -5.17 1.40 10.66
C LEU A 124 -4.21 0.57 11.48
N SER A 125 -2.93 0.67 11.18
CA SER A 125 -1.87 0.14 12.01
C SER A 125 -1.08 1.30 12.60
N THR A 126 -0.87 1.29 13.90
CA THR A 126 -0.07 2.30 14.62
C THR A 126 1.01 1.61 15.43
N THR A 127 2.15 2.25 15.60
CA THR A 127 3.18 1.75 16.52
C THR A 127 2.67 1.82 17.95
N ARG A 128 3.00 0.80 18.76
CA ARG A 128 2.67 0.77 20.22
C ARG A 128 3.52 1.75 21.03
N ILE A 129 4.63 2.17 20.45
CA ILE A 129 5.51 3.21 20.99
C ILE A 129 5.54 4.38 20.02
N GLY A 130 5.85 5.57 20.51
CA GLY A 130 6.01 6.79 19.70
C GLY A 130 7.25 7.55 20.06
N LEU A 131 7.71 8.42 19.16
CA LEU A 131 8.80 9.33 19.45
C LEU A 131 8.28 10.50 20.27
N HIS A 132 8.96 10.81 21.39
CA HIS A 132 8.63 11.98 22.19
C HIS A 132 8.89 13.25 21.37
N LYS A 133 7.94 14.21 21.39
CA LYS A 133 8.04 15.43 20.56
C LYS A 133 9.29 16.25 20.80
N ASN A 134 9.82 16.22 22.02
CA ASN A 134 11.04 16.96 22.37
C ASN A 134 12.33 16.35 21.78
N LEU A 135 12.33 15.08 21.35
CA LEU A 135 13.47 14.40 20.72
C LEU A 135 13.61 14.71 19.22
N LYS A 136 12.65 15.42 18.62
CA LYS A 136 12.70 15.84 17.21
C LYS A 136 13.56 17.08 16.95
N LYS A 137 14.22 17.65 17.96
CA LYS A 137 14.99 18.90 17.84
C LYS A 137 16.50 18.70 17.82
N THR A 138 16.98 17.49 17.50
CA THR A 138 18.40 17.23 17.24
C THR A 138 18.59 16.81 15.80
#